data_24073f27e2ff372042bf18cfc66f7de7
#
_entry.id   24073f27e2ff372042bf18cfc66f7de7
#
_cell.length_a   1.000
_cell.length_b   1.000
_cell.length_c   1.000
_cell.angle_alpha   90.00
_cell.angle_beta   90.00
_cell.angle_gamma   90.00
#
_symmetry.space_group_name_H-M   'P 1'
#
loop_
_entity.id
_entity.type
_entity.pdbx_description
1 polymer ?
#
loop_
_entity_poly.entity_id
_entity_poly.type
_entity_poly.pdbx_seq_one_letter_code
_entity_poly.pdbx_strand_id
1 'polypeptide(L)'
;APVRAALKTRTLFNILGPLINPARPTYHLLGVYAPELVKTYAETAVALGHQHTFVVHGAGLDEVAVHGETQVAEIKNGKIDYFTLTPEDFGLKTQSLESLRGGEPQENAQYLTALLQGKGKAEHANAVAANVALLLKLFGHDDLKQNVQHVLAHLASGKAFEPLQHL
;
A
#
# COMPACT_ATOMS: atom_id res chain seq x y z
N ALA A 1 20.45 -5.11 -10.60
CA ALA A 1 21.44 -4.66 -11.56
C ALA A 1 22.64 -3.98 -10.86
N PRO A 2 23.88 -4.37 -11.16
CA PRO A 2 25.08 -3.99 -10.40
C PRO A 2 25.34 -2.48 -10.35
N VAL A 3 24.98 -1.73 -11.39
CA VAL A 3 25.14 -0.27 -11.47
C VAL A 3 24.32 0.45 -10.38
N ARG A 4 23.08 0.02 -10.12
CA ARG A 4 22.24 0.61 -9.06
C ARG A 4 22.81 0.41 -7.65
N ALA A 5 23.38 -0.77 -7.40
CA ALA A 5 24.02 -1.07 -6.12
C ALA A 5 25.31 -0.25 -5.94
N ALA A 6 26.04 0.01 -7.02
CA ALA A 6 27.29 0.79 -6.99
C ALA A 6 27.06 2.29 -6.75
N LEU A 7 25.96 2.86 -7.25
CA LEU A 7 25.66 4.28 -7.13
C LEU A 7 25.30 4.73 -5.70
N LYS A 8 24.85 3.81 -4.83
CA LYS A 8 24.42 4.07 -3.43
C LYS A 8 23.55 5.32 -3.25
N THR A 9 22.84 5.74 -4.29
CA THR A 9 21.96 6.91 -4.30
C THR A 9 20.64 6.55 -4.97
N ARG A 10 19.59 7.28 -4.60
CA ARG A 10 18.29 7.16 -5.27
C ARG A 10 18.40 7.77 -6.67
N THR A 11 17.84 7.09 -7.63
CA THR A 11 17.86 7.50 -9.03
C THR A 11 16.43 7.64 -9.55
N LEU A 12 16.26 8.25 -10.72
CA LEU A 12 14.98 8.36 -11.42
C LEU A 12 14.26 7.00 -11.56
N PHE A 13 15.01 5.92 -11.67
CA PHE A 13 14.43 4.55 -11.74
C PHE A 13 13.75 4.09 -10.45
N ASN A 14 14.01 4.73 -9.31
CA ASN A 14 13.26 4.48 -8.07
C ASN A 14 11.87 5.12 -8.10
N ILE A 15 11.66 6.06 -9.00
CA ILE A 15 10.46 6.86 -9.13
C ILE A 15 9.60 6.38 -10.30
N LEU A 16 10.21 6.06 -11.44
CA LEU A 16 9.49 5.80 -12.69
C LEU A 16 8.78 4.44 -12.75
N GLY A 17 9.33 3.41 -12.08
CA GLY A 17 8.85 2.03 -12.23
C GLY A 17 7.33 1.87 -12.08
N PRO A 18 6.72 2.36 -11.00
CA PRO A 18 5.27 2.25 -10.81
C PRO A 18 4.44 3.01 -11.84
N LEU A 19 4.94 4.16 -12.32
CA LEU A 19 4.23 5.03 -13.26
C LEU A 19 4.22 4.51 -14.70
N ILE A 20 5.23 3.72 -15.08
CA ILE A 20 5.40 3.22 -16.46
C ILE A 20 5.08 1.72 -16.59
N ASN A 21 4.20 1.19 -15.75
CA ASN A 21 3.79 -0.20 -15.83
C ASN A 21 3.21 -0.52 -17.22
N PRO A 22 3.82 -1.45 -17.98
CA PRO A 22 3.37 -1.76 -19.35
C PRO A 22 1.97 -2.39 -19.40
N ALA A 23 1.49 -2.98 -18.30
CA ALA A 23 0.15 -3.52 -18.19
C ALA A 23 -0.94 -2.43 -18.16
N ARG A 24 -0.56 -1.16 -17.88
CA ARG A 24 -1.47 0.01 -17.80
C ARG A 24 -2.76 -0.31 -17.02
N PRO A 25 -2.68 -0.78 -15.77
CA PRO A 25 -3.86 -1.13 -15.01
C PRO A 25 -4.76 0.09 -14.82
N THR A 26 -6.07 -0.14 -14.86
CA THR A 26 -7.09 0.91 -14.66
C THR A 26 -7.08 1.45 -13.24
N TYR A 27 -6.79 0.59 -12.27
CA TYR A 27 -6.78 0.89 -10.85
C TYR A 27 -5.39 0.71 -10.28
N HIS A 28 -4.89 1.71 -9.55
CA HIS A 28 -3.57 1.71 -8.94
C HIS A 28 -3.59 2.20 -7.51
N LEU A 29 -2.79 1.58 -6.66
CA LEU A 29 -2.33 2.15 -5.39
C LEU A 29 -0.82 2.30 -5.50
N LEU A 30 -0.33 3.53 -5.47
CA LEU A 30 1.07 3.90 -5.65
C LEU A 30 1.61 4.50 -4.35
N GLY A 31 2.64 3.89 -3.79
CA GLY A 31 3.34 4.45 -2.64
C GLY A 31 4.55 5.28 -3.03
N VAL A 32 4.77 6.37 -2.30
CA VAL A 32 5.94 7.24 -2.45
C VAL A 32 6.66 7.40 -1.12
N TYR A 33 7.98 7.36 -1.16
CA TYR A 33 8.83 7.37 0.03
C TYR A 33 8.98 8.74 0.71
N ALA A 34 8.52 9.81 0.08
CA ALA A 34 8.63 11.16 0.59
C ALA A 34 7.34 11.94 0.32
N PRO A 35 6.85 12.75 1.28
CA PRO A 35 5.56 13.42 1.20
C PRO A 35 5.47 14.41 0.03
N GLU A 36 6.57 15.09 -0.31
CA GLU A 36 6.64 16.02 -1.45
C GLU A 36 6.43 15.35 -2.81
N LEU A 37 6.60 14.03 -2.88
CA LEU A 37 6.38 13.27 -4.12
C LEU A 37 4.90 12.97 -4.38
N VAL A 38 4.03 13.03 -3.39
CA VAL A 38 2.59 12.73 -3.54
C VAL A 38 1.99 13.57 -4.66
N LYS A 39 2.20 14.89 -4.61
CA LYS A 39 1.70 15.82 -5.63
C LYS A 39 2.30 15.54 -7.01
N THR A 40 3.62 15.45 -7.08
CA THR A 40 4.32 15.23 -8.36
C THR A 40 3.90 13.92 -9.03
N TYR A 41 3.73 12.86 -8.24
CA TYR A 41 3.25 11.57 -8.75
C TYR A 41 1.82 11.64 -9.24
N ALA A 42 0.92 12.31 -8.49
CA ALA A 42 -0.47 12.47 -8.88
C ALA A 42 -0.61 13.23 -10.19
N GLU A 43 0.08 14.36 -10.34
CA GLU A 43 0.11 15.15 -11.58
C GLU A 43 0.68 14.35 -12.76
N THR A 44 1.75 13.58 -12.52
CA THR A 44 2.36 12.71 -13.54
C THR A 44 1.41 11.58 -13.94
N ALA A 45 0.73 10.96 -12.98
CA ALA A 45 -0.24 9.89 -13.25
C ALA A 45 -1.40 10.39 -14.13
N VAL A 46 -1.90 11.62 -13.87
CA VAL A 46 -2.89 12.26 -14.75
C VAL A 46 -2.33 12.45 -16.15
N ALA A 47 -1.12 12.99 -16.28
CA ALA A 47 -0.48 13.22 -17.59
C ALA A 47 -0.24 11.91 -18.38
N LEU A 48 -0.01 10.80 -17.66
CA LEU A 48 0.13 9.46 -18.24
C LEU A 48 -1.20 8.76 -18.53
N GLY A 49 -2.34 9.39 -18.18
CA GLY A 49 -3.67 8.87 -18.48
C GLY A 49 -4.18 7.81 -17.50
N HIS A 50 -3.66 7.79 -16.27
CA HIS A 50 -4.21 6.91 -15.22
C HIS A 50 -5.67 7.27 -14.94
N GLN A 51 -6.55 6.26 -14.84
CA GLN A 51 -7.99 6.48 -14.75
C GLN A 51 -8.45 6.66 -13.30
N HIS A 52 -8.08 5.73 -12.43
CA HIS A 52 -8.40 5.78 -11.00
C HIS A 52 -7.20 5.26 -10.21
N THR A 53 -6.57 6.15 -9.46
CA THR A 53 -5.30 5.87 -8.79
C THR A 53 -5.24 6.58 -7.44
N PHE A 54 -4.78 5.89 -6.41
CA PHE A 54 -4.31 6.52 -5.19
C PHE A 54 -2.79 6.63 -5.21
N VAL A 55 -2.28 7.80 -4.84
CA VAL A 55 -0.87 8.01 -4.49
C VAL A 55 -0.80 8.27 -2.99
N VAL A 56 0.01 7.51 -2.27
CA VAL A 56 0.06 7.56 -0.81
C VAL A 56 1.47 7.74 -0.27
N HIS A 57 1.56 8.44 0.87
CA HIS A 57 2.74 8.49 1.73
C HIS A 57 2.28 8.42 3.18
N GLY A 58 2.63 7.35 3.88
CA GLY A 58 2.17 7.08 5.24
C GLY A 58 3.26 7.24 6.29
N ALA A 59 3.38 8.42 6.94
CA ALA A 59 4.25 8.67 8.10
C ALA A 59 5.69 8.13 7.92
N GLY A 60 6.30 8.37 6.73
CA GLY A 60 7.66 7.95 6.39
C GLY A 60 7.76 6.64 5.60
N LEU A 61 6.62 5.99 5.30
CA LEU A 61 6.55 4.77 4.49
C LEU A 61 5.89 5.06 3.13
N ASP A 62 6.20 4.25 2.14
CA ASP A 62 5.60 4.26 0.81
C ASP A 62 4.35 3.37 0.73
N GLU A 63 3.53 3.41 1.79
CA GLU A 63 2.26 2.67 1.91
C GLU A 63 1.30 3.37 2.89
N VAL A 64 0.08 2.84 3.05
CA VAL A 64 -0.85 3.32 4.07
C VAL A 64 -0.30 2.99 5.45
N ALA A 65 -0.14 4.01 6.29
CA ALA A 65 0.40 3.85 7.65
C ALA A 65 -0.68 3.46 8.65
N VAL A 66 -0.34 2.56 9.56
CA VAL A 66 -1.14 2.25 10.76
C VAL A 66 -0.50 2.81 12.04
N HIS A 67 0.61 3.56 11.89
CA HIS A 67 1.35 4.19 12.99
C HIS A 67 1.29 5.73 12.95
N GLY A 68 0.59 6.30 11.98
CA GLY A 68 0.46 7.74 11.82
C GLY A 68 -0.41 8.10 10.62
N GLU A 69 -0.38 9.36 10.25
CA GLU A 69 -1.17 9.90 9.13
C GLU A 69 -0.63 9.42 7.78
N THR A 70 -1.53 9.20 6.85
CA THR A 70 -1.25 8.92 5.44
C THR A 70 -1.74 10.08 4.59
N GLN A 71 -0.84 10.75 3.87
CA GLN A 71 -1.20 11.69 2.83
C GLN A 71 -1.66 10.93 1.59
N VAL A 72 -2.76 11.34 1.02
CA VAL A 72 -3.40 10.69 -0.13
C VAL A 72 -3.69 11.71 -1.22
N ALA A 73 -3.37 11.35 -2.45
CA ALA A 73 -3.92 11.99 -3.64
C ALA A 73 -4.76 10.96 -4.40
N GLU A 74 -6.05 11.22 -4.56
CA GLU A 74 -6.94 10.43 -5.40
C GLU A 74 -7.03 11.05 -6.79
N ILE A 75 -6.63 10.30 -7.79
CA ILE A 75 -6.83 10.62 -9.20
C ILE A 75 -8.08 9.89 -9.67
N LYS A 76 -9.08 10.62 -10.18
CA LYS A 76 -10.28 10.02 -10.74
C LYS A 76 -10.75 10.85 -11.93
N ASN A 77 -10.79 10.23 -13.12
CA ASN A 77 -11.22 10.90 -14.34
C ASN A 77 -10.48 12.23 -14.62
N GLY A 78 -9.17 12.26 -14.40
CA GLY A 78 -8.31 13.42 -14.63
C GLY A 78 -8.36 14.50 -13.56
N LYS A 79 -9.16 14.33 -12.51
CA LYS A 79 -9.19 15.22 -11.33
C LYS A 79 -8.32 14.64 -10.22
N ILE A 80 -7.75 15.52 -9.41
CA ILE A 80 -6.93 15.12 -8.25
C ILE A 80 -7.56 15.73 -7.00
N ASP A 81 -7.90 14.90 -6.03
CA ASP A 81 -8.34 15.29 -4.71
C ASP A 81 -7.27 14.90 -3.68
N TYR A 82 -6.90 15.85 -2.80
CA TYR A 82 -5.89 15.63 -1.75
C TYR A 82 -6.57 15.58 -0.39
N PHE A 83 -6.23 14.57 0.39
CA PHE A 83 -6.71 14.41 1.76
C PHE A 83 -5.73 13.61 2.61
N THR A 84 -6.02 13.52 3.90
CA THR A 84 -5.23 12.72 4.85
C THR A 84 -6.14 11.67 5.47
N LEU A 85 -5.59 10.47 5.67
CA LEU A 85 -6.22 9.39 6.41
C LEU A 85 -5.41 9.06 7.66
N THR A 86 -6.09 8.67 8.71
CA THR A 86 -5.51 8.16 9.95
C THR A 86 -5.88 6.69 10.16
N PRO A 87 -5.21 5.94 11.05
CA PRO A 87 -5.63 4.58 11.37
C PRO A 87 -7.10 4.47 11.82
N GLU A 88 -7.63 5.50 12.48
CA GLU A 88 -9.01 5.56 12.98
C GLU A 88 -10.04 5.63 11.84
N ASP A 89 -9.68 6.17 10.68
CA ASP A 89 -10.54 6.18 9.48
C ASP A 89 -10.75 4.76 8.94
N PHE A 90 -9.79 3.88 9.17
CA PHE A 90 -9.85 2.45 8.88
C PHE A 90 -10.48 1.63 10.02
N GLY A 91 -10.88 2.27 11.14
CA GLY A 91 -11.37 1.58 12.34
C GLY A 91 -10.28 0.87 13.12
N LEU A 92 -9.03 1.21 12.90
CA LEU A 92 -7.87 0.66 13.57
C LEU A 92 -7.39 1.63 14.66
N LYS A 93 -6.72 1.08 15.69
CA LYS A 93 -5.98 1.89 16.65
C LYS A 93 -4.59 2.17 16.08
N THR A 94 -4.09 3.38 16.36
CA THR A 94 -2.70 3.72 16.04
C THR A 94 -1.75 2.73 16.72
N GLN A 95 -0.81 2.19 15.93
CA GLN A 95 0.19 1.19 16.36
C GLN A 95 1.58 1.84 16.43
N SER A 96 2.54 1.16 17.01
CA SER A 96 3.93 1.60 16.95
C SER A 96 4.58 1.14 15.63
N LEU A 97 5.45 1.95 15.05
CA LEU A 97 6.23 1.54 13.87
C LEU A 97 7.10 0.30 14.18
N GLU A 98 7.59 0.18 15.43
CA GLU A 98 8.40 -0.96 15.87
C GLU A 98 7.63 -2.29 15.77
N SER A 99 6.29 -2.28 16.01
CA SER A 99 5.46 -3.48 15.91
C SER A 99 5.36 -4.04 14.48
N LEU A 100 5.65 -3.20 13.47
CA LEU A 100 5.63 -3.56 12.05
C LEU A 100 7.00 -4.02 11.55
N ARG A 101 8.01 -3.99 12.42
CA ARG A 101 9.38 -4.29 12.02
C ARG A 101 9.47 -5.74 11.51
N GLY A 102 10.02 -5.88 10.31
CA GLY A 102 10.41 -7.15 9.74
C GLY A 102 11.78 -7.63 10.23
N GLY A 103 12.26 -8.68 9.63
CA GLY A 103 13.58 -9.27 9.86
C GLY A 103 14.33 -9.50 8.55
N GLU A 104 15.20 -10.47 8.55
CA GLU A 104 15.90 -10.93 7.36
C GLU A 104 14.92 -11.54 6.32
N PRO A 105 15.30 -11.65 5.04
CA PRO A 105 14.39 -12.11 3.98
C PRO A 105 13.67 -13.42 4.29
N GLN A 106 14.36 -14.38 4.92
CA GLN A 106 13.77 -15.66 5.30
C GLN A 106 12.73 -15.53 6.41
N GLU A 107 12.99 -14.66 7.41
CA GLU A 107 12.03 -14.38 8.47
C GLU A 107 10.79 -13.66 7.91
N ASN A 108 10.99 -12.70 7.01
CA ASN A 108 9.89 -12.00 6.36
C ASN A 108 9.02 -12.95 5.52
N ALA A 109 9.62 -13.91 4.83
CA ALA A 109 8.89 -14.96 4.12
C ALA A 109 8.05 -15.82 5.08
N GLN A 110 8.58 -16.14 6.26
CA GLN A 110 7.83 -16.87 7.29
C GLN A 110 6.69 -16.03 7.86
N TYR A 111 6.93 -14.73 8.15
CA TYR A 111 5.88 -13.82 8.63
C TYR A 111 4.76 -13.67 7.61
N LEU A 112 5.09 -13.50 6.33
CA LEU A 112 4.10 -13.41 5.26
C LEU A 112 3.30 -14.70 5.13
N THR A 113 3.97 -15.85 5.12
CA THR A 113 3.33 -17.16 5.05
C THR A 113 2.36 -17.36 6.22
N ALA A 114 2.82 -17.09 7.45
CA ALA A 114 1.97 -17.20 8.64
C ALA A 114 0.76 -16.25 8.56
N LEU A 115 0.98 -15.01 8.08
CA LEU A 115 -0.10 -14.03 7.90
C LEU A 115 -1.18 -14.54 6.95
N LEU A 116 -0.79 -15.03 5.78
CA LEU A 116 -1.72 -15.53 4.77
C LEU A 116 -2.44 -16.81 5.20
N GLN A 117 -1.82 -17.59 6.11
CA GLN A 117 -2.44 -18.77 6.74
C GLN A 117 -3.34 -18.43 7.96
N GLY A 118 -3.55 -17.15 8.26
CA GLY A 118 -4.36 -16.72 9.40
C GLY A 118 -3.67 -16.86 10.76
N LYS A 119 -2.34 -17.01 10.78
CA LYS A 119 -1.51 -17.21 11.98
C LYS A 119 -0.49 -16.07 12.21
N GLY A 120 -0.59 -14.99 11.45
CA GLY A 120 0.31 -13.85 11.54
C GLY A 120 0.04 -12.95 12.76
N LYS A 121 0.95 -12.00 12.97
CA LYS A 121 0.77 -10.95 13.99
C LYS A 121 -0.39 -10.03 13.60
N ALA A 122 -1.17 -9.60 14.59
CA ALA A 122 -2.31 -8.69 14.37
C ALA A 122 -1.86 -7.35 13.76
N GLU A 123 -0.70 -6.84 14.16
CA GLU A 123 -0.12 -5.59 13.70
C GLU A 123 0.16 -5.67 12.18
N HIS A 124 0.75 -6.77 11.71
CA HIS A 124 1.00 -6.99 10.28
C HIS A 124 -0.32 -7.18 9.51
N ALA A 125 -1.29 -7.88 10.10
CA ALA A 125 -2.61 -8.04 9.49
C ALA A 125 -3.32 -6.69 9.31
N ASN A 126 -3.23 -5.80 10.31
CA ASN A 126 -3.81 -4.47 10.25
C ASN A 126 -3.16 -3.60 9.15
N ALA A 127 -1.83 -3.65 9.02
CA ALA A 127 -1.12 -2.93 7.96
C ALA A 127 -1.56 -3.40 6.57
N VAL A 128 -1.61 -4.71 6.34
CA VAL A 128 -2.10 -5.27 5.08
C VAL A 128 -3.57 -4.89 4.86
N ALA A 129 -4.41 -4.99 5.90
CA ALA A 129 -5.83 -4.69 5.78
C ALA A 129 -6.10 -3.22 5.43
N ALA A 130 -5.35 -2.27 6.00
CA ALA A 130 -5.48 -0.85 5.67
C ALA A 130 -5.13 -0.58 4.20
N ASN A 131 -4.03 -1.14 3.70
CA ASN A 131 -3.63 -0.98 2.30
C ASN A 131 -4.63 -1.63 1.33
N VAL A 132 -5.09 -2.84 1.62
CA VAL A 132 -6.10 -3.51 0.79
C VAL A 132 -7.45 -2.80 0.88
N ALA A 133 -7.85 -2.26 2.05
CA ALA A 133 -9.09 -1.50 2.19
C ALA A 133 -9.10 -0.25 1.30
N LEU A 134 -7.97 0.47 1.21
CA LEU A 134 -7.86 1.61 0.30
C LEU A 134 -7.88 1.15 -1.17
N LEU A 135 -7.27 0.00 -1.49
CA LEU A 135 -7.34 -0.58 -2.82
C LEU A 135 -8.79 -0.97 -3.20
N LEU A 136 -9.55 -1.57 -2.28
CA LEU A 136 -10.97 -1.93 -2.49
C LEU A 136 -11.84 -0.69 -2.77
N LYS A 137 -11.49 0.47 -2.21
CA LYS A 137 -12.18 1.73 -2.51
C LYS A 137 -12.10 2.10 -4.00
N LEU A 138 -11.00 1.76 -4.70
CA LEU A 138 -10.91 1.94 -6.17
C LEU A 138 -11.97 1.13 -6.93
N PHE A 139 -12.44 0.03 -6.35
CA PHE A 139 -13.47 -0.82 -6.93
C PHE A 139 -14.89 -0.48 -6.47
N GLY A 140 -15.07 0.66 -5.76
CA GLY A 140 -16.37 1.16 -5.34
C GLY A 140 -16.83 0.71 -3.95
N HIS A 141 -15.95 0.11 -3.16
CA HIS A 141 -16.22 -0.21 -1.76
C HIS A 141 -15.78 0.96 -0.87
N ASP A 142 -16.65 1.95 -0.69
CA ASP A 142 -16.28 3.24 -0.08
C ASP A 142 -16.04 3.20 1.44
N ASP A 143 -16.62 2.23 2.17
CA ASP A 143 -16.49 2.11 3.62
C ASP A 143 -15.17 1.43 4.00
N LEU A 144 -14.17 2.24 4.35
CA LEU A 144 -12.83 1.75 4.73
C LEU A 144 -12.86 0.83 5.95
N LYS A 145 -13.73 1.11 6.93
CA LYS A 145 -13.84 0.28 8.16
C LYS A 145 -14.40 -1.09 7.84
N GLN A 146 -15.44 -1.14 7.02
CA GLN A 146 -16.02 -2.40 6.56
C GLN A 146 -15.02 -3.20 5.71
N ASN A 147 -14.27 -2.51 4.83
CA ASN A 147 -13.23 -3.13 4.02
C ASN A 147 -12.15 -3.78 4.90
N VAL A 148 -11.67 -3.07 5.92
CA VAL A 148 -10.69 -3.62 6.88
C VAL A 148 -11.22 -4.87 7.56
N GLN A 149 -12.46 -4.84 8.08
CA GLN A 149 -13.07 -6.00 8.72
C GLN A 149 -13.17 -7.20 7.76
N HIS A 150 -13.55 -6.94 6.51
CA HIS A 150 -13.62 -7.97 5.47
C HIS A 150 -12.25 -8.60 5.20
N VAL A 151 -11.21 -7.77 5.05
CA VAL A 151 -9.84 -8.25 4.79
C VAL A 151 -9.29 -9.02 5.98
N LEU A 152 -9.48 -8.53 7.21
CA LEU A 152 -9.04 -9.23 8.42
C LEU A 152 -9.73 -10.59 8.57
N ALA A 153 -11.03 -10.67 8.29
CA ALA A 153 -11.77 -11.94 8.32
C ALA A 153 -11.24 -12.91 7.24
N HIS A 154 -10.93 -12.41 6.05
CA HIS A 154 -10.35 -13.22 4.97
C HIS A 154 -8.95 -13.74 5.36
N LEU A 155 -8.08 -12.90 5.89
CA LEU A 155 -6.76 -13.32 6.39
C LEU A 155 -6.90 -14.37 7.50
N ALA A 156 -7.77 -14.14 8.48
CA ALA A 156 -7.99 -15.06 9.61
C ALA A 156 -8.51 -16.44 9.14
N SER A 157 -9.21 -16.50 8.01
CA SER A 157 -9.69 -17.77 7.44
C SER A 157 -8.58 -18.66 6.85
N GLY A 158 -7.39 -18.08 6.61
CA GLY A 158 -6.27 -18.75 5.94
C GLY A 158 -6.43 -18.92 4.43
N LYS A 159 -7.56 -18.54 3.85
CA LYS A 159 -7.84 -18.67 2.40
C LYS A 159 -6.94 -17.81 1.54
N ALA A 160 -6.38 -16.73 2.12
CA ALA A 160 -5.43 -15.87 1.41
C ALA A 160 -4.15 -16.60 0.99
N PHE A 161 -3.86 -17.77 1.58
CA PHE A 161 -2.71 -18.61 1.24
C PHE A 161 -2.96 -19.52 0.02
N GLU A 162 -4.21 -19.85 -0.29
CA GLU A 162 -4.55 -20.79 -1.36
C GLU A 162 -3.95 -20.42 -2.73
N PRO A 163 -3.96 -19.16 -3.19
CA PRO A 163 -3.38 -18.79 -4.48
C PRO A 163 -1.87 -19.08 -4.59
N LEU A 164 -1.13 -18.98 -3.47
CA LEU A 164 0.31 -19.25 -3.45
C LEU A 164 0.66 -20.74 -3.60
N GLN A 165 -0.28 -21.65 -3.33
CA GLN A 165 -0.08 -23.09 -3.48
C GLN A 165 -0.10 -23.52 -4.94
N HIS A 166 -0.53 -22.66 -5.86
CA HIS A 166 -0.67 -22.91 -7.28
C HIS A 166 0.35 -22.14 -8.14
N LEU A 167 1.31 -21.45 -7.50
CA LEU A 167 2.46 -20.82 -8.15
C LEU A 167 3.69 -21.71 -8.13
#